data_b125010e6f3b12e7b392a8ea7e1c8d9b
#
_entry.id   b125010e6f3b12e7b392a8ea7e1c8d9b
#
_cell.length_a   1.000
_cell.length_b   1.000
_cell.length_c   1.000
_cell.angle_alpha   90.00
_cell.angle_beta   90.00
_cell.angle_gamma   90.00
#
_symmetry.space_group_name_H-M   'P 1'
#
loop_
_entity.id
_entity.type
_entity.pdbx_description
1 polymer ?
#
loop_
_entity_poly.entity_id
_entity_poly.type
_entity_poly.pdbx_seq_one_letter_code
_entity_poly.pdbx_strand_id
1 'polypeptide(L)'
;LHDALPILVEDTIATSIKQYLPEGPAEHWNFQSLKDYYAGWLIRDESKYDFSLEDLENMEPEEIQKMLVDDALEIYKENEELLPEETIREMERVYLLKNVDTHWMDHIDNMDQLKSGIRLRSYGQHDPVVEYRVEGFDMFDEMIESIREDTVKMMLIMPKRVYEDRK
;
A
#
# COMPACT_ATOMS: atom_id res chain seq x y z
N LEU A 1 4.80 3.34 16.81
CA LEU A 1 4.95 2.72 15.48
C LEU A 1 4.50 1.28 15.46
N HIS A 2 4.89 0.50 16.45
CA HIS A 2 4.50 -0.90 16.58
C HIS A 2 2.97 -1.07 16.63
N ASP A 3 2.27 -0.24 17.38
CA ASP A 3 0.81 -0.26 17.48
C ASP A 3 0.12 0.29 16.22
N ALA A 4 0.85 1.03 15.40
CA ALA A 4 0.33 1.61 14.17
C ALA A 4 0.42 0.66 12.97
N LEU A 5 1.31 -0.34 12.99
CA LEU A 5 1.51 -1.23 11.84
C LEU A 5 0.25 -2.01 11.44
N PRO A 6 -0.54 -2.59 12.36
CA PRO A 6 -1.82 -3.20 12.00
C PRO A 6 -2.77 -2.23 11.28
N ILE A 7 -2.82 -0.98 11.69
CA ILE A 7 -3.63 0.06 11.06
C ILE A 7 -3.12 0.35 9.65
N LEU A 8 -1.79 0.45 9.48
CA LEU A 8 -1.17 0.66 8.17
C LEU A 8 -1.46 -0.51 7.22
N VAL A 9 -1.43 -1.74 7.72
CA VAL A 9 -1.79 -2.95 6.97
C VAL A 9 -3.24 -2.87 6.50
N GLU A 10 -4.17 -2.59 7.40
CA GLU A 10 -5.59 -2.47 7.06
C GLU A 10 -5.84 -1.38 6.03
N ASP A 11 -5.23 -0.20 6.19
CA ASP A 11 -5.40 0.92 5.28
C ASP A 11 -4.82 0.62 3.89
N THR A 12 -3.66 0.00 3.83
CA THR A 12 -3.02 -0.40 2.56
C THR A 12 -3.90 -1.40 1.80
N ILE A 13 -4.41 -2.40 2.50
CA ILE A 13 -5.27 -3.42 1.90
C ILE A 13 -6.60 -2.80 1.47
N ALA A 14 -7.21 -1.95 2.30
CA ALA A 14 -8.45 -1.26 1.96
C ALA A 14 -8.33 -0.42 0.69
N THR A 15 -7.20 0.27 0.51
CA THR A 15 -6.92 1.04 -0.71
C THR A 15 -6.86 0.13 -1.93
N SER A 16 -6.18 -1.01 -1.84
CA SER A 16 -6.10 -1.97 -2.95
C SER A 16 -7.45 -2.60 -3.28
N ILE A 17 -8.28 -2.88 -2.28
CA ILE A 17 -9.63 -3.39 -2.49
C ILE A 17 -10.48 -2.40 -3.29
N LYS A 18 -10.44 -1.13 -2.94
CA LYS A 18 -11.16 -0.09 -3.69
C LYS A 18 -10.68 0.03 -5.13
N GLN A 19 -9.39 -0.14 -5.35
CA GLN A 19 -8.79 -0.05 -6.67
C GLN A 19 -9.15 -1.23 -7.57
N TYR A 20 -9.05 -2.45 -7.06
CA TYR A 20 -9.21 -3.67 -7.86
C TYR A 20 -10.62 -4.27 -7.80
N LEU A 21 -11.35 -4.02 -6.73
CA LEU A 21 -12.71 -4.52 -6.51
C LEU A 21 -13.69 -3.34 -6.28
N PRO A 22 -13.87 -2.48 -7.30
CA PRO A 22 -14.74 -1.32 -7.15
C PRO A 22 -16.20 -1.72 -6.90
N GLU A 23 -17.00 -0.79 -6.41
CA GLU A 23 -18.42 -0.99 -6.22
C GLU A 23 -19.09 -1.43 -7.52
N GLY A 24 -20.02 -2.37 -7.41
CA GLY A 24 -20.75 -2.91 -8.53
C GLY A 24 -20.55 -4.41 -8.71
N PRO A 25 -20.98 -4.97 -9.85
CA PRO A 25 -20.93 -6.41 -10.06
C PRO A 25 -19.49 -6.94 -10.15
N ALA A 26 -19.30 -8.17 -9.66
CA ALA A 26 -18.00 -8.84 -9.61
C ALA A 26 -17.36 -9.03 -10.99
N GLU A 27 -18.13 -9.03 -12.05
CA GLU A 27 -17.61 -9.10 -13.42
C GLU A 27 -16.73 -7.90 -13.80
N HIS A 28 -16.88 -6.77 -13.09
CA HIS A 28 -16.07 -5.57 -13.26
C HIS A 28 -14.86 -5.53 -12.33
N TRP A 29 -14.68 -6.53 -11.48
CA TRP A 29 -13.53 -6.62 -10.60
C TRP A 29 -12.29 -7.10 -11.34
N ASN A 30 -11.16 -6.55 -10.98
CA ASN A 30 -9.87 -7.01 -11.48
C ASN A 30 -9.18 -7.87 -10.42
N PHE A 31 -9.80 -8.98 -10.09
CA PHE A 31 -9.35 -9.87 -9.02
C PHE A 31 -7.98 -10.50 -9.31
N GLN A 32 -7.71 -10.83 -10.57
CA GLN A 32 -6.42 -11.38 -10.96
C GLN A 32 -5.28 -10.39 -10.70
N SER A 33 -5.47 -9.11 -11.00
CA SER A 33 -4.48 -8.08 -10.70
C SER A 33 -4.26 -7.89 -9.21
N LEU A 34 -5.31 -8.00 -8.40
CA LEU A 34 -5.18 -7.97 -6.93
C LEU A 34 -4.31 -9.13 -6.44
N LYS A 35 -4.55 -10.34 -6.94
CA LYS A 35 -3.73 -11.52 -6.59
C LYS A 35 -2.29 -11.35 -7.03
N ASP A 36 -2.07 -10.89 -8.25
CA ASP A 36 -0.73 -10.68 -8.80
C ASP A 36 0.05 -9.64 -7.98
N TYR A 37 -0.63 -8.60 -7.55
CA TYR A 37 -0.02 -7.56 -6.72
C TYR A 37 0.49 -8.11 -5.38
N TYR A 38 -0.28 -8.97 -4.73
CA TYR A 38 0.07 -9.53 -3.42
C TYR A 38 0.85 -10.85 -3.49
N ALA A 39 1.02 -11.42 -4.68
CA ALA A 39 1.72 -12.67 -4.85
C ALA A 39 3.18 -12.58 -4.39
N GLY A 40 3.60 -13.55 -3.61
CA GLY A 40 4.99 -13.69 -3.16
C GLY A 40 5.38 -12.89 -1.93
N TRP A 41 4.55 -11.95 -1.46
CA TRP A 41 4.88 -11.20 -0.25
C TRP A 41 3.77 -11.12 0.79
N LEU A 42 2.51 -11.25 0.39
CA LEU A 42 1.37 -11.31 1.30
C LEU A 42 0.60 -12.60 1.09
N ILE A 43 0.26 -12.92 -0.16
CA ILE A 43 -0.40 -14.19 -0.50
C ILE A 43 0.68 -15.25 -0.65
N ARG A 44 0.78 -16.15 0.33
CA ARG A 44 1.71 -17.28 0.34
C ARG A 44 1.07 -18.55 -0.20
N ASP A 45 -0.23 -18.71 0.05
CA ASP A 45 -1.03 -19.84 -0.44
C ASP A 45 -2.09 -19.34 -1.41
N GLU A 46 -1.77 -19.40 -2.69
CA GLU A 46 -2.66 -18.94 -3.76
C GLU A 46 -3.95 -19.77 -3.85
N SER A 47 -3.94 -21.00 -3.35
CA SER A 47 -5.13 -21.86 -3.37
C SER A 47 -6.30 -21.30 -2.56
N LYS A 48 -6.04 -20.51 -1.53
CA LYS A 48 -7.07 -19.84 -0.74
C LYS A 48 -7.85 -18.80 -1.53
N TYR A 49 -7.25 -18.29 -2.60
CA TYR A 49 -7.77 -17.21 -3.43
C TYR A 49 -8.19 -17.70 -4.82
N ASP A 50 -8.34 -19.00 -4.97
CA ASP A 50 -8.77 -19.60 -6.22
C ASP A 50 -10.31 -19.56 -6.33
N PHE A 51 -10.81 -18.36 -6.61
CA PHE A 51 -12.24 -18.09 -6.75
C PHE A 51 -12.63 -18.00 -8.22
N SER A 52 -13.72 -18.71 -8.59
CA SER A 52 -14.36 -18.52 -9.88
C SER A 52 -15.17 -17.23 -9.91
N LEU A 53 -15.61 -16.80 -11.09
CA LEU A 53 -16.50 -15.63 -11.18
C LEU A 53 -17.79 -15.85 -10.39
N GLU A 54 -18.33 -17.07 -10.42
CA GLU A 54 -19.52 -17.43 -9.64
C GLU A 54 -19.27 -17.27 -8.12
N ASP A 55 -18.10 -17.70 -7.64
CA ASP A 55 -17.73 -17.52 -6.24
C ASP A 55 -17.66 -16.03 -5.88
N LEU A 56 -17.03 -15.22 -6.74
CA LEU A 56 -16.89 -13.78 -6.52
C LEU A 56 -18.22 -13.04 -6.55
N GLU A 57 -19.16 -13.48 -7.37
CA GLU A 57 -20.52 -12.91 -7.42
C GLU A 57 -21.28 -13.07 -6.10
N ASN A 58 -20.95 -14.10 -5.32
CA ASN A 58 -21.54 -14.40 -4.02
C ASN A 58 -20.72 -13.85 -2.85
N MET A 59 -19.65 -13.10 -3.12
CA MET A 59 -18.77 -12.54 -2.11
C MET A 59 -18.83 -11.00 -2.09
N GLU A 60 -18.63 -10.45 -0.91
CA GLU A 60 -18.46 -9.02 -0.74
C GLU A 60 -16.96 -8.67 -0.76
N PRO A 61 -16.55 -7.49 -1.26
CA PRO A 61 -15.14 -7.07 -1.23
C PRO A 61 -14.52 -7.11 0.16
N GLU A 62 -15.33 -6.85 1.19
CA GLU A 62 -14.91 -6.86 2.60
C GLU A 62 -14.47 -8.25 3.06
N GLU A 63 -15.03 -9.32 2.51
CA GLU A 63 -14.63 -10.69 2.82
C GLU A 63 -13.21 -10.96 2.32
N ILE A 64 -12.90 -10.52 1.11
CA ILE A 64 -11.57 -10.65 0.51
C ILE A 64 -10.58 -9.76 1.26
N GLN A 65 -10.99 -8.55 1.61
CA GLN A 65 -10.19 -7.63 2.43
C GLN A 65 -9.80 -8.28 3.75
N LYS A 66 -10.75 -8.89 4.45
CA LYS A 66 -10.51 -9.57 5.71
C LYS A 66 -9.51 -10.72 5.56
N MET A 67 -9.64 -11.52 4.51
CA MET A 67 -8.71 -12.60 4.23
C MET A 67 -7.28 -12.09 4.07
N LEU A 68 -7.10 -11.01 3.32
CA LEU A 68 -5.79 -10.38 3.09
C LEU A 68 -5.22 -9.79 4.38
N VAL A 69 -6.05 -9.13 5.18
CA VAL A 69 -5.62 -8.57 6.48
C VAL A 69 -5.18 -9.69 7.42
N ASP A 70 -5.96 -10.75 7.51
CA ASP A 70 -5.63 -11.89 8.37
C ASP A 70 -4.30 -12.55 7.94
N ASP A 71 -4.09 -12.73 6.64
CA ASP A 71 -2.84 -13.27 6.11
C ASP A 71 -1.64 -12.36 6.41
N ALA A 72 -1.81 -11.05 6.25
CA ALA A 72 -0.76 -10.08 6.55
C ALA A 72 -0.40 -10.07 8.04
N LEU A 73 -1.39 -10.08 8.92
CA LEU A 73 -1.17 -10.09 10.37
C LEU A 73 -0.54 -11.40 10.84
N GLU A 74 -0.85 -12.51 10.20
CA GLU A 74 -0.20 -13.79 10.48
C GLU A 74 1.31 -13.74 10.14
N ILE A 75 1.66 -13.19 8.98
CA ILE A 75 3.07 -13.00 8.59
C ILE A 75 3.78 -12.09 9.60
N TYR A 76 3.15 -11.00 9.97
CA TYR A 76 3.72 -10.06 10.94
C TYR A 76 3.98 -10.73 12.29
N LYS A 77 3.04 -11.53 12.77
CA LYS A 77 3.18 -12.28 14.01
C LYS A 77 4.33 -13.29 13.93
N GLU A 78 4.45 -14.03 12.83
CA GLU A 78 5.56 -14.94 12.60
C GLU A 78 6.91 -14.20 12.64
N ASN A 79 6.97 -13.02 12.00
CA ASN A 79 8.18 -12.20 11.99
C ASN A 79 8.59 -11.73 13.38
N GLU A 80 7.61 -11.39 14.22
CA GLU A 80 7.88 -11.01 15.62
C GLU A 80 8.50 -12.16 16.43
N GLU A 81 8.23 -13.41 16.07
CA GLU A 81 8.79 -14.58 16.70
C GLU A 81 10.21 -14.91 16.21
N LEU A 82 10.58 -14.45 14.98
CA LEU A 82 11.88 -14.72 14.37
C LEU A 82 13.01 -13.84 14.93
N LEU A 83 12.72 -12.61 15.26
CA LEU A 83 13.71 -11.60 15.65
C LEU A 83 13.35 -11.00 17.01
N PRO A 84 14.37 -10.52 17.77
CA PRO A 84 14.10 -9.79 19.00
C PRO A 84 13.20 -8.58 18.76
N GLU A 85 12.35 -8.28 19.73
CA GLU A 85 11.41 -7.16 19.65
C GLU A 85 12.09 -5.83 19.32
N GLU A 86 13.24 -5.56 19.94
CA GLU A 86 14.01 -4.35 19.66
C GLU A 86 14.46 -4.26 18.20
N THR A 87 14.84 -5.38 17.61
CA THR A 87 15.24 -5.45 16.20
C THR A 87 14.06 -5.14 15.28
N ILE A 88 12.90 -5.72 15.54
CA ILE A 88 11.69 -5.46 14.76
C ILE A 88 11.30 -3.99 14.83
N ARG A 89 11.31 -3.39 16.02
CA ARG A 89 10.98 -1.97 16.19
C ARG A 89 11.96 -1.03 15.52
N GLU A 90 13.25 -1.37 15.59
CA GLU A 90 14.27 -0.61 14.88
C GLU A 90 14.07 -0.68 13.35
N MET A 91 13.73 -1.86 12.84
CA MET A 91 13.40 -2.03 11.43
C MET A 91 12.19 -1.20 11.01
N GLU A 92 11.11 -1.23 11.79
CA GLU A 92 9.92 -0.41 11.55
C GLU A 92 10.28 1.07 11.44
N ARG A 93 11.06 1.56 12.39
CA ARG A 93 11.49 2.96 12.41
C ARG A 93 12.36 3.31 11.21
N VAL A 94 13.36 2.51 10.91
CA VAL A 94 14.31 2.75 9.82
C VAL A 94 13.60 2.72 8.46
N TYR A 95 12.75 1.73 8.22
CA TYR A 95 12.04 1.62 6.96
C TYR A 95 11.00 2.72 6.77
N LEU A 96 10.28 3.09 7.83
CA LEU A 96 9.35 4.21 7.75
C LEU A 96 10.07 5.52 7.41
N LEU A 97 11.15 5.83 8.13
CA LEU A 97 11.93 7.04 7.89
C LEU A 97 12.53 7.07 6.49
N LYS A 98 13.07 5.95 6.04
CA LYS A 98 13.62 5.83 4.69
C LYS A 98 12.55 6.07 3.62
N ASN A 99 11.37 5.49 3.78
CA ASN A 99 10.27 5.67 2.84
C ASN A 99 9.74 7.10 2.85
N VAL A 100 9.61 7.71 4.03
CA VAL A 100 9.24 9.13 4.15
C VAL A 100 10.23 10.01 3.41
N ASP A 101 11.53 9.83 3.65
CA ASP A 101 12.56 10.64 3.01
C ASP A 101 12.53 10.49 1.49
N THR A 102 12.48 9.26 0.99
CA THR A 102 12.49 8.98 -0.45
C THR A 102 11.27 9.58 -1.14
N HIS A 103 10.09 9.33 -0.62
CA HIS A 103 8.84 9.81 -1.23
C HIS A 103 8.68 11.32 -1.07
N TRP A 104 9.16 11.89 0.03
CA TRP A 104 9.13 13.33 0.24
C TRP A 104 10.01 14.08 -0.77
N MET A 105 11.20 13.58 -1.04
CA MET A 105 12.10 14.18 -2.05
C MET A 105 11.47 14.13 -3.44
N ASP A 106 10.88 12.99 -3.81
CA ASP A 106 10.18 12.85 -5.08
C ASP A 106 8.96 13.79 -5.15
N HIS A 107 8.25 13.95 -4.03
CA HIS A 107 7.10 14.83 -3.94
C HIS A 107 7.49 16.31 -4.17
N ILE A 108 8.59 16.76 -3.57
CA ILE A 108 9.11 18.12 -3.78
C ILE A 108 9.40 18.34 -5.27
N ASP A 109 10.09 17.40 -5.91
CA ASP A 109 10.39 17.49 -7.34
C ASP A 109 9.11 17.50 -8.18
N ASN A 110 8.17 16.65 -7.87
CA ASN A 110 6.88 16.59 -8.56
C ASN A 110 6.07 17.87 -8.39
N MET A 111 6.11 18.49 -7.20
CA MET A 111 5.44 19.78 -6.96
C MET A 111 6.09 20.91 -7.76
N ASP A 112 7.41 20.91 -7.89
CA ASP A 112 8.13 21.89 -8.73
C ASP A 112 7.75 21.72 -10.21
N GLN A 113 7.66 20.49 -10.70
CA GLN A 113 7.21 20.20 -12.06
C GLN A 113 5.76 20.63 -12.27
N LEU A 114 4.89 20.37 -11.30
CA LEU A 114 3.49 20.80 -11.34
C LEU A 114 3.38 22.31 -11.42
N LYS A 115 4.15 23.03 -10.61
CA LYS A 115 4.19 24.51 -10.62
C LYS A 115 4.57 25.06 -12.00
N SER A 116 5.58 24.48 -12.62
CA SER A 116 6.03 24.86 -13.97
C SER A 116 4.94 24.53 -15.01
N GLY A 117 4.33 23.36 -14.94
CA GLY A 117 3.26 22.95 -15.84
C GLY A 117 2.01 23.82 -15.74
N ILE A 118 1.63 24.23 -14.54
CA ILE A 118 0.47 25.10 -14.31
C ILE A 118 0.69 26.50 -14.89
N ARG A 119 1.91 27.04 -14.82
CA ARG A 119 2.22 28.31 -15.48
C ARG A 119 1.96 28.24 -16.98
N LEU A 120 2.27 27.10 -17.62
CA LEU A 120 1.98 26.91 -19.04
C LEU A 120 0.49 26.75 -19.33
N ARG A 121 -0.28 26.19 -18.40
CA ARG A 121 -1.74 26.04 -18.52
C ARG A 121 -2.51 27.33 -18.22
N SER A 122 -1.87 28.31 -17.58
CA SER A 122 -2.54 29.54 -17.12
C SER A 122 -3.03 30.47 -18.24
N TYR A 123 -2.71 30.16 -19.47
CA TYR A 123 -3.30 30.82 -20.63
C TYR A 123 -4.73 30.38 -20.93
N GLY A 124 -5.27 29.42 -20.15
CA GLY A 124 -6.64 28.94 -20.23
C GLY A 124 -7.57 29.62 -19.21
N GLN A 125 -8.79 29.09 -19.07
CA GLN A 125 -9.88 29.68 -18.28
C GLN A 125 -9.84 29.33 -16.78
N HIS A 126 -8.81 28.63 -16.31
CA HIS A 126 -8.73 28.14 -14.93
C HIS A 126 -7.78 28.97 -14.07
N ASP A 127 -8.13 29.14 -12.79
CA ASP A 127 -7.26 29.79 -11.81
C ASP A 127 -6.05 28.87 -11.50
N PRO A 128 -4.82 29.29 -11.86
CA PRO A 128 -3.64 28.46 -11.66
C PRO A 128 -3.35 28.13 -10.18
N VAL A 129 -3.73 28.99 -9.26
CA VAL A 129 -3.53 28.77 -7.82
C VAL A 129 -4.44 27.66 -7.33
N VAL A 130 -5.70 27.64 -7.78
CA VAL A 130 -6.67 26.59 -7.44
C VAL A 130 -6.22 25.25 -8.02
N GLU A 131 -5.82 25.21 -9.29
CA GLU A 131 -5.32 23.99 -9.93
C GLU A 131 -4.09 23.43 -9.22
N TYR A 132 -3.12 24.27 -8.89
CA TYR A 132 -1.92 23.88 -8.15
C TYR A 132 -2.29 23.26 -6.81
N ARG A 133 -3.22 23.87 -6.10
CA ARG A 133 -3.66 23.40 -4.79
C ARG A 133 -4.38 22.06 -4.86
N VAL A 134 -5.32 21.90 -5.80
CA VAL A 134 -6.10 20.66 -5.98
C VAL A 134 -5.20 19.51 -6.40
N GLU A 135 -4.40 19.68 -7.45
CA GLU A 135 -3.49 18.65 -7.92
C GLU A 135 -2.39 18.34 -6.89
N GLY A 136 -1.93 19.36 -6.17
CA GLY A 136 -0.95 19.20 -5.09
C GLY A 136 -1.47 18.36 -3.93
N PHE A 137 -2.73 18.52 -3.54
CA PHE A 137 -3.36 17.68 -2.52
C PHE A 137 -3.47 16.23 -2.99
N ASP A 138 -3.87 16.00 -4.24
CA ASP A 138 -3.96 14.65 -4.79
C ASP A 138 -2.58 13.98 -4.81
N MET A 139 -1.54 14.70 -5.22
CA MET A 139 -0.16 14.20 -5.21
C MET A 139 0.35 13.91 -3.80
N PHE A 140 -0.02 14.74 -2.84
CA PHE A 140 0.33 14.52 -1.43
C PHE A 140 -0.34 13.25 -0.89
N ASP A 141 -1.62 13.06 -1.18
CA ASP A 141 -2.35 11.86 -0.76
C ASP A 141 -1.75 10.60 -1.39
N GLU A 142 -1.37 10.63 -2.67
CA GLU A 142 -0.67 9.53 -3.35
C GLU A 142 0.68 9.24 -2.69
N MET A 143 1.41 10.28 -2.28
CA MET A 143 2.67 10.12 -1.55
C MET A 143 2.45 9.39 -0.22
N ILE A 144 1.45 9.79 0.54
CA ILE A 144 1.13 9.16 1.84
C ILE A 144 0.76 7.68 1.63
N GLU A 145 -0.05 7.38 0.62
CA GLU A 145 -0.39 5.98 0.28
C GLU A 145 0.84 5.16 -0.11
N SER A 146 1.75 5.74 -0.90
CA SER A 146 2.99 5.07 -1.30
C SER A 146 3.92 4.78 -0.12
N ILE A 147 4.05 5.73 0.81
CA ILE A 147 4.83 5.53 2.05
C ILE A 147 4.23 4.38 2.86
N ARG A 148 2.92 4.36 3.02
CA ARG A 148 2.19 3.34 3.76
C ARG A 148 2.38 1.96 3.14
N GLU A 149 2.18 1.85 1.84
CA GLU A 149 2.32 0.62 1.08
C GLU A 149 3.75 0.06 1.16
N ASP A 150 4.76 0.90 0.88
CA ASP A 150 6.15 0.47 0.90
C ASP A 150 6.61 0.04 2.30
N THR A 151 6.14 0.72 3.34
CA THR A 151 6.45 0.37 4.72
C THR A 151 5.85 -0.97 5.10
N VAL A 152 4.58 -1.20 4.78
CA VAL A 152 3.91 -2.47 5.02
C VAL A 152 4.63 -3.61 4.29
N LYS A 153 4.93 -3.42 3.01
CA LYS A 153 5.62 -4.44 2.20
C LYS A 153 6.99 -4.78 2.78
N MET A 154 7.78 -3.78 3.14
CA MET A 154 9.09 -4.01 3.76
C MET A 154 8.98 -4.75 5.09
N MET A 155 8.01 -4.41 5.93
CA MET A 155 7.84 -5.05 7.23
C MET A 155 7.32 -6.48 7.13
N LEU A 156 6.67 -6.85 6.04
CA LEU A 156 6.27 -8.25 5.81
C LEU A 156 7.41 -9.09 5.22
N ILE A 157 8.29 -8.49 4.40
CA ILE A 157 9.35 -9.21 3.67
C ILE A 157 10.68 -9.25 4.44
N MET A 158 11.12 -8.11 4.96
CA MET A 158 12.50 -7.92 5.41
C MET A 158 12.87 -8.66 6.71
N PRO A 159 12.00 -8.82 7.70
CA PRO A 159 12.38 -9.54 8.93
C PRO A 159 12.88 -10.96 8.68
N LYS A 160 12.21 -11.69 7.78
CA LYS A 160 12.63 -13.03 7.40
C LYS A 160 13.99 -13.03 6.70
N ARG A 161 14.22 -12.08 5.80
CA ARG A 161 15.52 -11.93 5.11
C ARG A 161 16.64 -11.63 6.10
N VAL A 162 16.42 -10.69 7.02
CA VAL A 162 17.40 -10.37 8.05
C VAL A 162 17.72 -11.59 8.94
N TYR A 163 16.70 -12.36 9.27
CA TYR A 163 16.88 -13.60 10.04
C TYR A 163 17.72 -14.62 9.27
N GLU A 164 17.45 -14.82 7.99
CA GLU A 164 18.18 -15.75 7.13
C GLU A 164 19.65 -15.32 6.95
N ASP A 165 19.90 -14.02 6.79
CA ASP A 165 21.24 -13.47 6.61
C ASP A 165 22.12 -13.57 7.88
N ARG A 166 21.49 -13.72 9.06
CA ARG A 166 22.19 -13.88 10.35
C ARG A 166 22.53 -15.34 10.66
N LYS A 167 22.07 -16.28 9.90
CA LYS A 167 22.41 -17.71 10.04
C LYS A 167 23.77 -18.01 9.42
#